data_d2880ed2de8236f0b61d609a0a6342a2
#
_entry.id   d2880ed2de8236f0b61d609a0a6342a2
#
_cell.length_a   1.000
_cell.length_b   1.000
_cell.length_c   1.000
_cell.angle_alpha   90.00
_cell.angle_beta   90.00
_cell.angle_gamma   90.00
#
_symmetry.space_group_name_H-M   'P 1'
#
loop_
_entity.id
_entity.type
_entity.pdbx_description
1 polymer ?
#
loop_
_entity_poly.entity_id
_entity_poly.type
_entity_poly.pdbx_seq_one_letter_code
_entity_poly.pdbx_strand_id
1 'polypeptide(L)'
;MITLDDGTARIEVSCNHERFQRYKDIVRLEQVIVIEGEIYEREGFDRPMARLSKAFSLNEIRQKRAQSIQIRMPHDLMTKSLAKDMQNILLPYCNVDMCQHIGIQLFIDQSFATAELHLGAQWKVAPL
;
A
#
# COMPACT_ATOMS: atom_id res chain seq x y z
N MET A 1 22.32 -0.72 12.50
CA MET A 1 22.30 -0.18 11.14
C MET A 1 21.43 -1.08 10.30
N ILE A 2 20.62 -0.54 9.40
CA ILE A 2 19.70 -1.26 8.50
C ILE A 2 20.09 -0.86 7.07
N THR A 3 20.17 -1.79 6.15
CA THR A 3 20.37 -1.51 4.73
C THR A 3 19.05 -1.72 4.01
N LEU A 4 18.55 -0.70 3.33
CA LEU A 4 17.40 -0.80 2.43
C LEU A 4 17.89 -0.92 1.00
N ASP A 5 17.23 -1.79 0.24
CA ASP A 5 17.54 -2.09 -1.16
C ASP A 5 16.20 -2.13 -1.93
N ASP A 6 16.05 -1.34 -2.97
CA ASP A 6 14.88 -1.33 -3.85
C ASP A 6 15.13 -2.03 -5.20
N GLY A 7 16.28 -2.71 -5.33
CA GLY A 7 16.73 -3.36 -6.56
C GLY A 7 17.45 -2.42 -7.53
N THR A 8 17.41 -1.10 -7.33
CA THR A 8 18.12 -0.11 -8.14
C THR A 8 19.24 0.59 -7.37
N ALA A 9 19.03 0.81 -6.08
CA ALA A 9 19.98 1.48 -5.20
C ALA A 9 19.86 0.96 -3.76
N ARG A 10 20.89 1.28 -2.95
CA ARG A 10 20.95 0.95 -1.53
C ARG A 10 21.18 2.19 -0.70
N ILE A 11 20.52 2.25 0.45
CA ILE A 11 20.73 3.29 1.44
C ILE A 11 20.95 2.67 2.82
N GLU A 12 21.92 3.20 3.56
CA GLU A 12 22.15 2.82 4.95
C GLU A 12 21.31 3.69 5.87
N VAL A 13 20.58 3.04 6.78
CA VAL A 13 19.69 3.68 7.74
C VAL A 13 20.21 3.47 9.14
N SER A 14 20.59 4.57 9.79
CA SER A 14 20.97 4.55 11.19
C SER A 14 19.73 4.49 12.08
N CYS A 15 19.80 3.68 13.11
CA CYS A 15 18.74 3.52 14.09
C CYS A 15 19.35 3.38 15.48
N ASN A 16 18.84 4.11 16.46
CA ASN A 16 19.24 3.92 17.84
C ASN A 16 18.56 2.67 18.43
N HIS A 17 19.05 2.21 19.56
CA HIS A 17 18.57 0.98 20.19
C HIS A 17 17.08 1.03 20.53
N GLU A 18 16.61 2.13 21.09
CA GLU A 18 15.20 2.32 21.47
C GLU A 18 14.25 2.21 20.27
N ARG A 19 14.58 2.91 19.19
CA ARG A 19 13.78 2.83 17.94
C ARG A 19 13.84 1.46 17.31
N PHE A 20 15.00 0.81 17.34
CA PHE A 20 15.13 -0.55 16.84
C PHE A 20 14.24 -1.52 17.63
N GLN A 21 14.24 -1.46 18.96
CA GLN A 21 13.36 -2.29 19.78
C GLN A 21 11.86 -2.06 19.49
N ARG A 22 11.48 -0.81 19.22
CA ARG A 22 10.09 -0.47 18.86
C ARG A 22 9.65 -1.07 17.54
N TYR A 23 10.53 -1.15 16.56
CA TYR A 23 10.21 -1.59 15.20
C TYR A 23 10.79 -2.95 14.81
N LYS A 24 11.39 -3.68 15.75
CA LYS A 24 12.07 -4.97 15.48
C LYS A 24 11.19 -6.00 14.78
N ASP A 25 9.89 -5.99 15.05
CA ASP A 25 8.95 -6.94 14.44
C ASP A 25 8.60 -6.57 13.00
N ILE A 26 8.78 -5.31 12.62
CA ILE A 26 8.57 -4.78 11.26
C ILE A 26 9.88 -4.87 10.46
N VAL A 27 11.00 -4.53 11.10
CA VAL A 27 12.33 -4.51 10.47
C VAL A 27 12.94 -5.90 10.51
N ARG A 28 12.55 -6.74 9.56
CA ARG A 28 13.08 -8.10 9.38
C ARG A 28 13.78 -8.22 8.03
N LEU A 29 14.71 -9.17 7.93
CA LEU A 29 15.37 -9.46 6.67
C LEU A 29 14.36 -9.87 5.59
N GLU A 30 14.64 -9.46 4.37
CA GLU A 30 13.86 -9.80 3.16
C GLU A 30 12.37 -9.40 3.23
N GLN A 31 12.03 -8.40 4.03
CA GLN A 31 10.69 -7.85 4.09
C GLN A 31 10.62 -6.47 3.44
N VAL A 32 9.53 -6.22 2.72
CA VAL A 32 9.23 -4.88 2.22
C VAL A 32 8.70 -4.03 3.37
N ILE A 33 9.41 -2.96 3.66
CA ILE A 33 9.06 -1.99 4.70
C ILE A 33 9.08 -0.57 4.14
N VAL A 34 8.33 0.33 4.76
CA VAL A 34 8.39 1.76 4.48
C VAL A 34 8.97 2.47 5.69
N ILE A 35 9.94 3.34 5.46
CA ILE A 35 10.51 4.15 6.53
C ILE A 35 10.23 5.64 6.31
N GLU A 36 10.07 6.36 7.39
CA GLU A 36 10.19 7.81 7.47
C GLU A 36 11.48 8.15 8.20
N GLY A 37 12.26 9.08 7.66
CA GLY A 37 13.53 9.44 8.24
C GLY A 37 14.11 10.71 7.63
N GLU A 38 15.23 11.13 8.17
CA GLU A 38 16.00 12.29 7.70
C GLU A 38 17.23 11.81 6.95
N ILE A 39 17.48 12.37 5.77
CA ILE A 39 18.69 12.11 5.01
C ILE A 39 19.78 13.06 5.51
N TYR A 40 20.97 12.54 5.73
CA TYR A 40 22.13 13.31 6.13
C TYR A 40 23.41 12.78 5.47
N GLU A 41 24.35 13.66 5.27
CA GLU A 41 25.70 13.35 4.83
C GLU A 41 26.62 13.19 6.04
N ARG A 42 27.48 12.21 6.02
CA ARG A 42 28.47 11.98 7.04
C ARG A 42 29.86 12.23 6.46
N GLU A 43 30.63 13.05 7.13
CA GLU A 43 32.01 13.38 6.74
C GLU A 43 32.84 12.10 6.60
N GLY A 44 33.52 11.93 5.46
CA GLY A 44 34.30 10.72 5.14
C GLY A 44 33.49 9.57 4.51
N PHE A 45 32.22 9.78 4.18
CA PHE A 45 31.40 8.84 3.45
C PHE A 45 30.87 9.46 2.16
N ASP A 46 31.06 8.78 1.03
CA ASP A 46 30.67 9.26 -0.30
C ASP A 46 29.18 9.10 -0.61
N ARG A 47 28.40 8.56 0.32
CA ARG A 47 26.96 8.26 0.11
C ARG A 47 26.13 8.84 1.22
N PRO A 48 24.94 9.38 0.88
CA PRO A 48 24.00 9.83 1.87
C PRO A 48 23.50 8.66 2.72
N MET A 49 23.26 8.94 3.98
CA MET A 49 22.67 7.99 4.95
C MET A 49 21.31 8.53 5.39
N ALA A 50 20.46 7.65 5.90
CA ALA A 50 19.22 8.06 6.53
C ALA A 50 19.25 7.78 8.04
N ARG A 51 18.50 8.58 8.80
CA ARG A 51 18.23 8.34 10.21
C ARG A 51 16.78 7.95 10.37
N LEU A 52 16.52 6.76 10.90
CA LEU A 52 15.17 6.24 11.09
C LEU A 52 14.37 7.11 12.07
N SER A 53 13.21 7.59 11.66
CA SER A 53 12.21 8.18 12.53
C SER A 53 11.07 7.22 12.83
N LYS A 54 10.47 6.62 11.78
CA LYS A 54 9.40 5.62 11.89
C LYS A 54 9.60 4.52 10.86
N ALA A 55 9.11 3.33 11.18
CA ALA A 55 9.01 2.21 10.25
C ALA A 55 7.57 1.68 10.23
N PHE A 56 7.13 1.23 9.06
CA PHE A 56 5.80 0.70 8.82
C PHE A 56 5.91 -0.58 8.00
N SER A 57 5.07 -1.53 8.30
CA SER A 57 4.82 -2.64 7.39
C SER A 57 4.07 -2.15 6.15
N LEU A 58 4.14 -2.92 5.07
CA LEU A 58 3.39 -2.59 3.85
C LEU A 58 1.88 -2.52 4.11
N ASN A 59 1.36 -3.41 4.97
CA ASN A 59 -0.06 -3.41 5.32
C ASN A 59 -0.48 -2.15 6.09
N GLU A 60 0.31 -1.69 7.06
CA GLU A 60 0.03 -0.43 7.77
C GLU A 60 0.01 0.77 6.83
N ILE A 61 0.91 0.82 5.85
CA ILE A 61 0.92 1.91 4.86
C ILE A 61 -0.28 1.82 3.93
N ARG A 62 -0.66 0.64 3.47
CA ARG A 62 -1.87 0.44 2.67
C ARG A 62 -3.11 0.91 3.42
N GLN A 63 -3.26 0.51 4.68
CA GLN A 63 -4.38 0.94 5.51
C GLN A 63 -4.43 2.46 5.71
N LYS A 64 -3.28 3.11 5.91
CA LYS A 64 -3.22 4.56 6.16
C LYS A 64 -3.34 5.43 4.91
N ARG A 65 -2.85 4.95 3.76
CA ARG A 65 -2.69 5.77 2.55
C ARG A 65 -3.58 5.35 1.38
N ALA A 66 -4.20 4.19 1.44
CA ALA A 66 -5.12 3.77 0.40
C ALA A 66 -6.34 4.72 0.35
N GLN A 67 -6.62 5.29 -0.81
CA GLN A 67 -7.74 6.19 -1.04
C GLN A 67 -8.88 5.52 -1.80
N SER A 68 -8.54 4.67 -2.74
CA SER A 68 -9.49 3.90 -3.54
C SER A 68 -8.86 2.63 -4.09
N ILE A 69 -9.70 1.68 -4.46
CA ILE A 69 -9.32 0.55 -5.32
C ILE A 69 -9.81 0.86 -6.73
N GLN A 70 -8.92 0.79 -7.69
CA GLN A 70 -9.25 0.95 -9.10
C GLN A 70 -9.22 -0.41 -9.77
N ILE A 71 -10.36 -0.82 -10.31
CA ILE A 71 -10.50 -2.07 -11.08
C ILE A 71 -10.72 -1.67 -12.54
N ARG A 72 -9.79 -2.06 -13.40
CA ARG A 72 -9.89 -1.83 -14.83
C ARG A 72 -10.16 -3.13 -15.55
N MET A 73 -11.17 -3.14 -16.41
CA MET A 73 -11.54 -4.34 -17.16
C MET A 73 -11.97 -3.99 -18.59
N PRO A 74 -11.69 -4.85 -19.55
CA PRO A 74 -12.21 -4.73 -20.90
C PRO A 74 -13.73 -4.99 -20.94
N HIS A 75 -14.43 -4.34 -21.86
CA HIS A 75 -15.89 -4.40 -21.97
C HIS A 75 -16.43 -5.83 -22.19
N ASP A 76 -15.69 -6.67 -22.89
CA ASP A 76 -16.08 -8.06 -23.19
C ASP A 76 -16.17 -8.95 -21.94
N LEU A 77 -15.54 -8.56 -20.84
CA LEU A 77 -15.69 -9.22 -19.54
C LEU A 77 -16.95 -8.79 -18.77
N MET A 78 -17.71 -7.81 -19.29
CA MET A 78 -18.98 -7.36 -18.71
C MET A 78 -20.09 -8.38 -18.95
N THR A 79 -20.20 -9.35 -18.06
CA THR A 79 -21.26 -10.37 -18.08
C THR A 79 -22.41 -9.99 -17.14
N LYS A 80 -23.60 -10.57 -17.36
CA LYS A 80 -24.76 -10.38 -16.46
C LYS A 80 -24.50 -10.86 -15.02
N SER A 81 -23.57 -11.79 -14.84
CA SER A 81 -23.18 -12.32 -13.52
C SER A 81 -22.12 -11.48 -12.81
N LEU A 82 -21.41 -10.61 -13.53
CA LEU A 82 -20.27 -9.84 -12.99
C LEU A 82 -20.61 -9.12 -11.67
N ALA A 83 -21.74 -8.44 -11.62
CA ALA A 83 -22.16 -7.73 -10.41
C ALA A 83 -22.32 -8.65 -9.20
N LYS A 84 -22.88 -9.84 -9.42
CA LYS A 84 -23.06 -10.87 -8.38
C LYS A 84 -21.72 -11.48 -7.96
N ASP A 85 -20.85 -11.74 -8.92
CA ASP A 85 -19.52 -12.30 -8.66
C ASP A 85 -18.65 -11.30 -7.88
N MET A 86 -18.66 -10.02 -8.28
CA MET A 86 -18.01 -8.94 -7.53
C MET A 86 -18.59 -8.83 -6.12
N GLN A 87 -19.91 -8.90 -5.97
CA GLN A 87 -20.56 -8.87 -4.67
C GLN A 87 -20.06 -10.01 -3.76
N ASN A 88 -20.04 -11.23 -4.26
CA ASN A 88 -19.57 -12.37 -3.48
C ASN A 88 -18.10 -12.24 -3.04
N ILE A 89 -17.25 -11.65 -3.88
CA ILE A 89 -15.83 -11.43 -3.56
C ILE A 89 -15.67 -10.28 -2.54
N LEU A 90 -16.41 -9.21 -2.66
CA LEU A 90 -16.22 -7.99 -1.88
C LEU A 90 -16.93 -8.00 -0.53
N LEU A 91 -18.08 -8.68 -0.41
CA LEU A 91 -18.88 -8.72 0.82
C LEU A 91 -18.09 -9.07 2.08
N PRO A 92 -17.18 -10.06 2.09
CA PRO A 92 -16.38 -10.37 3.28
C PRO A 92 -15.53 -9.20 3.78
N TYR A 93 -15.15 -8.27 2.90
CA TYR A 93 -14.29 -7.12 3.21
C TYR A 93 -15.09 -5.84 3.49
N CYS A 94 -16.37 -5.78 3.12
CA CYS A 94 -17.23 -4.61 3.38
C CYS A 94 -17.64 -4.48 4.85
N ASN A 95 -17.72 -5.60 5.57
CA ASN A 95 -18.24 -5.67 6.95
C ASN A 95 -17.14 -5.84 8.00
N VAL A 96 -15.89 -5.61 7.65
CA VAL A 96 -14.78 -5.68 8.60
C VAL A 96 -14.76 -4.39 9.42
N ASP A 97 -14.73 -4.54 10.74
CA ASP A 97 -14.67 -3.41 11.69
C ASP A 97 -13.26 -2.80 11.68
N MET A 98 -13.01 -1.97 10.69
CA MET A 98 -11.72 -1.30 10.45
C MET A 98 -11.91 0.22 10.48
N CYS A 99 -10.88 0.93 10.92
CA CYS A 99 -10.90 2.38 11.08
C CYS A 99 -11.10 3.15 9.75
N GLN A 100 -10.81 2.54 8.62
CA GLN A 100 -10.89 3.18 7.32
C GLN A 100 -11.45 2.22 6.26
N HIS A 101 -12.51 2.66 5.58
CA HIS A 101 -13.05 1.99 4.41
C HIS A 101 -12.79 2.83 3.18
N ILE A 102 -12.32 2.21 2.11
CA ILE A 102 -11.99 2.86 0.84
C ILE A 102 -13.00 2.51 -0.24
N GLY A 103 -13.24 3.47 -1.13
CA GLY A 103 -14.16 3.31 -2.25
C GLY A 103 -13.56 2.46 -3.37
N ILE A 104 -14.45 1.92 -4.22
CA ILE A 104 -14.07 1.19 -5.42
C ILE A 104 -14.49 1.99 -6.64
N GLN A 105 -13.55 2.16 -7.57
CA GLN A 105 -13.75 2.75 -8.89
C GLN A 105 -13.58 1.65 -9.94
N LEU A 106 -14.57 1.52 -10.81
CA LEU A 106 -14.56 0.54 -11.89
C LEU A 106 -14.38 1.27 -13.21
N PHE A 107 -13.34 0.93 -13.94
CA PHE A 107 -13.06 1.43 -15.29
C PHE A 107 -13.36 0.34 -16.31
N ILE A 108 -14.26 0.63 -17.23
CA ILE A 108 -14.66 -0.30 -18.30
C ILE A 108 -14.12 0.26 -19.61
N ASP A 109 -13.14 -0.44 -20.18
CA ASP A 109 -12.48 -0.01 -21.40
C ASP A 109 -13.13 -0.64 -22.64
N GLN A 110 -13.49 0.20 -23.60
CA GLN A 110 -13.91 -0.18 -24.95
C GLN A 110 -13.03 0.56 -25.97
N SER A 111 -12.99 0.09 -27.22
CA SER A 111 -12.05 0.53 -28.27
C SER A 111 -11.89 2.06 -28.42
N PHE A 112 -12.95 2.84 -28.13
CA PHE A 112 -12.93 4.30 -28.31
C PHE A 112 -13.38 5.08 -27.07
N ALA A 113 -13.71 4.42 -25.97
CA ALA A 113 -14.22 5.05 -24.77
C ALA A 113 -13.92 4.24 -23.52
N THR A 114 -13.78 4.92 -22.39
CA THR A 114 -13.71 4.31 -21.04
C THR A 114 -14.87 4.83 -20.21
N ALA A 115 -15.65 3.93 -19.64
CA ALA A 115 -16.66 4.28 -18.65
C ALA A 115 -16.06 4.18 -17.25
N GLU A 116 -16.27 5.19 -16.42
CA GLU A 116 -15.87 5.21 -15.01
C GLU A 116 -17.11 5.13 -14.13
N LEU A 117 -17.13 4.17 -13.22
CA LEU A 117 -18.21 3.94 -12.27
C LEU A 117 -17.65 3.99 -10.84
N HIS A 118 -18.24 4.85 -10.01
CA HIS A 118 -17.98 4.87 -8.58
C HIS A 118 -19.02 4.00 -7.87
N LEU A 119 -18.55 2.93 -7.22
CA LEU A 119 -19.44 2.06 -6.46
C LEU A 119 -19.90 2.79 -5.18
N GLY A 120 -21.17 2.61 -4.82
CA GLY A 120 -21.79 3.30 -3.69
C GLY A 120 -21.18 2.93 -2.33
N ALA A 121 -21.64 3.59 -1.27
CA ALA A 121 -21.09 3.47 0.07
C ALA A 121 -21.11 2.02 0.62
N GLN A 122 -22.10 1.23 0.21
CA GLN A 122 -22.24 -0.19 0.58
C GLN A 122 -21.13 -1.10 0.03
N TRP A 123 -20.33 -0.60 -0.93
CA TRP A 123 -19.23 -1.32 -1.55
C TRP A 123 -17.86 -0.90 -1.03
N LYS A 124 -17.80 -0.04 -0.02
CA LYS A 124 -16.53 0.34 0.59
C LYS A 124 -15.93 -0.85 1.32
N VAL A 125 -14.64 -1.06 1.11
CA VAL A 125 -13.89 -2.21 1.64
C VAL A 125 -12.76 -1.77 2.56
N ALA A 126 -12.41 -2.64 3.50
CA ALA A 126 -11.22 -2.45 4.32
C ALA A 126 -9.96 -2.74 3.48
N PRO A 127 -8.94 -1.88 3.50
CA PRO A 127 -7.65 -2.13 2.86
C PRO A 127 -6.84 -3.13 3.69
N LEU A 128 -6.91 -4.40 3.33
CA LEU A 128 -6.13 -5.49 3.96
C LEU A 128 -4.79 -5.70 3.25
#